data_621da41b6ed8b14623d5856d8195171b
#
_entry.id   621da41b6ed8b14623d5856d8195171b
#
_cell.length_a   1.000
_cell.length_b   1.000
_cell.length_c   1.000
_cell.angle_alpha   90.00
_cell.angle_beta   90.00
_cell.angle_gamma   90.00
#
_symmetry.space_group_name_H-M   'P 1'
#
loop_
_entity.id
_entity.type
_entity.pdbx_description
1 polymer ?
#
loop_
_entity_poly.entity_id
_entity_poly.type
_entity_poly.pdbx_seq_one_letter_code
_entity_poly.pdbx_strand_id
1 'polypeptide(L)' 'MDKSEYKLRAEEIKDLISRGEYAQAAEIADTIDWRRVKSVMMLCTISGLYKITGRYEDARDSLLLADVGTPGGG' A
#
# COMPACT_ATOMS: atom_id res chain seq x y z
N MET A 1 2.73 -13.00 8.07
CA MET A 1 2.11 -13.15 6.73
C MET A 1 3.15 -13.71 5.77
N ASP A 2 2.84 -14.79 5.08
CA ASP A 2 3.76 -15.34 4.10
C ASP A 2 3.62 -14.64 2.74
N LYS A 3 4.52 -14.97 1.80
CA LYS A 3 4.55 -14.33 0.49
C LYS A 3 3.28 -14.57 -0.31
N SER A 4 2.68 -15.74 -0.17
CA SER A 4 1.46 -16.07 -0.90
C SER A 4 0.29 -15.23 -0.44
N GLU A 5 0.13 -15.06 0.87
CA GLU A 5 -0.93 -14.21 1.41
C GLU A 5 -0.76 -12.77 0.99
N TYR A 6 0.47 -12.25 1.08
CA TYR A 6 0.74 -10.88 0.67
C TYR A 6 0.38 -10.68 -0.80
N LYS A 7 0.80 -11.61 -1.65
CA LYS A 7 0.52 -11.51 -3.09
C LYS A 7 -0.97 -11.49 -3.37
N LEU A 8 -1.73 -12.37 -2.71
CA LEU A 8 -3.18 -12.42 -2.89
C LEU A 8 -3.84 -11.12 -2.46
N ARG A 9 -3.44 -10.59 -1.32
CA ARG A 9 -4.00 -9.35 -0.81
C ARG A 9 -3.64 -8.16 -1.69
N ALA A 10 -2.41 -8.12 -2.18
CA ALA A 10 -1.97 -7.05 -3.09
C ALA A 10 -2.79 -7.06 -4.39
N GLU A 11 -3.02 -8.25 -4.95
CA GLU A 11 -3.83 -8.37 -6.15
C GLU A 11 -5.27 -7.93 -5.90
N GLU A 12 -5.83 -8.30 -4.76
CA GLU A 12 -7.18 -7.90 -4.40
C GLU A 12 -7.29 -6.39 -4.24
N ILE A 13 -6.30 -5.76 -3.61
CA ILE A 13 -6.26 -4.31 -3.46
C ILE A 13 -6.25 -3.64 -4.83
N LYS A 14 -5.42 -4.10 -5.75
CA LYS A 14 -5.34 -3.55 -7.09
C LYS A 14 -6.66 -3.68 -7.83
N ASP A 15 -7.32 -4.82 -7.68
CA ASP A 15 -8.61 -5.05 -8.32
C ASP A 15 -9.67 -4.09 -7.78
N LEU A 16 -9.73 -3.94 -6.46
CA LEU A 16 -10.69 -3.03 -5.83
C LEU A 16 -10.44 -1.58 -6.25
N ILE A 17 -9.17 -1.18 -6.35
CA ILE A 17 -8.83 0.16 -6.81
C ILE A 17 -9.33 0.37 -8.24
N SER A 18 -9.16 -0.62 -9.11
CA SER A 18 -9.60 -0.51 -10.49
C SER A 18 -11.12 -0.40 -10.61
N ARG A 19 -11.85 -0.89 -9.61
CA ARG A 19 -13.30 -0.80 -9.55
C ARG A 19 -13.79 0.46 -8.85
N GLY A 20 -12.89 1.25 -8.30
CA GLY A 20 -13.26 2.43 -7.55
C GLY A 20 -13.69 2.15 -6.11
N GLU A 21 -13.51 0.94 -5.63
CA GLU A 21 -13.91 0.54 -4.27
C GLU A 21 -12.76 0.79 -3.29
N TYR A 22 -12.43 2.06 -3.11
CA TYR A 22 -11.26 2.47 -2.35
C TYR A 22 -11.35 2.14 -0.86
N ALA A 23 -12.53 2.28 -0.27
CA ALA A 23 -12.69 1.99 1.15
C ALA A 23 -12.42 0.51 1.46
N GLN A 24 -12.92 -0.38 0.61
CA GLN A 24 -12.67 -1.80 0.78
C GLN A 24 -11.20 -2.15 0.56
N ALA A 25 -10.57 -1.53 -0.42
CA ALA A 25 -9.15 -1.72 -0.67
C ALA A 25 -8.33 -1.29 0.55
N ALA A 26 -8.69 -0.18 1.18
CA ALA A 26 -8.00 0.31 2.37
C ALA A 26 -8.16 -0.67 3.55
N GLU A 27 -9.32 -1.28 3.70
CA GLU A 27 -9.54 -2.29 4.74
C GLU A 27 -8.59 -3.47 4.58
N ILE A 28 -8.42 -3.94 3.36
CA ILE A 28 -7.48 -5.03 3.08
C ILE A 28 -6.05 -4.56 3.34
N ALA A 29 -5.72 -3.34 2.91
CA ALA A 29 -4.39 -2.78 3.12
C ALA A 29 -4.04 -2.70 4.62
N ASP A 30 -5.03 -2.46 5.47
CA ASP A 30 -4.81 -2.39 6.92
C ASP A 30 -4.35 -3.73 7.51
N THR A 31 -4.56 -4.83 6.82
CA THR A 31 -4.14 -6.15 7.29
C THR A 31 -2.69 -6.49 6.92
N ILE A 32 -2.04 -5.63 6.16
CA ILE A 32 -0.68 -5.86 5.69
C ILE A 32 0.30 -4.99 6.50
N ASP A 33 1.42 -5.58 6.91
CA ASP A 33 2.48 -4.84 7.58
C ASP A 33 3.39 -4.23 6.50
N TRP A 34 3.11 -2.99 6.15
CA TRP A 34 3.82 -2.31 5.06
C TRP A 34 5.30 -2.05 5.36
N ARG A 35 5.69 -2.10 6.64
CA ARG A 35 7.10 -1.95 7.00
C ARG A 35 7.95 -3.12 6.53
N ARG A 36 7.32 -4.25 6.24
CA ARG A 36 7.98 -5.44 5.72
C ARG A 36 7.94 -5.52 4.19
N VAL A 37 7.16 -4.66 3.58
CA VAL A 37 7.00 -4.65 2.11
C VAL A 37 8.12 -3.85 1.50
N LYS A 38 8.81 -4.46 0.53
CA LYS A 38 9.95 -3.82 -0.15
C LYS A 38 9.59 -3.28 -1.53
N SER A 39 8.35 -3.44 -1.96
CA SER A 39 7.91 -2.97 -3.27
C SER A 39 7.58 -1.48 -3.19
N VAL A 40 8.45 -0.65 -3.74
CA VAL A 40 8.23 0.80 -3.79
C VAL A 40 6.95 1.11 -4.56
N MET A 41 6.72 0.41 -5.66
CA MET A 41 5.51 0.60 -6.47
C MET A 41 4.24 0.36 -5.63
N MET A 42 4.23 -0.70 -4.85
CA MET A 42 3.06 -1.03 -4.04
C MET A 42 2.88 -0.02 -2.90
N LEU A 43 3.96 0.42 -2.29
CA LEU A 43 3.90 1.45 -1.24
C LEU A 43 3.34 2.76 -1.80
N CYS A 44 3.74 3.14 -3.00
CA CYS A 44 3.19 4.34 -3.65
C CYS A 44 1.71 4.17 -3.96
N THR A 45 1.32 2.98 -4.41
CA THR A 45 -0.09 2.67 -4.70
C THR A 45 -0.93 2.80 -3.43
N ILE A 46 -0.45 2.25 -2.32
CA ILE A 46 -1.14 2.32 -1.03
C ILE A 46 -1.22 3.75 -0.52
N SER A 47 -0.15 4.51 -0.71
CA SER A 47 -0.16 5.92 -0.32
C SER A 47 -1.28 6.68 -1.04
N GLY A 48 -1.41 6.47 -2.35
CA GLY A 48 -2.50 7.07 -3.12
C GLY A 48 -3.87 6.63 -2.62
N LEU A 49 -4.00 5.36 -2.30
CA LEU A 49 -5.25 4.81 -1.78
C LEU A 49 -5.64 5.46 -0.45
N TYR A 50 -4.71 5.55 0.49
CA TYR A 50 -4.98 6.17 1.78
C TYR A 50 -5.32 7.66 1.62
N LYS A 51 -4.66 8.34 0.71
CA LYS A 51 -4.95 9.73 0.42
C LYS A 51 -6.38 9.91 -0.08
N ILE A 52 -6.80 9.05 -1.00
CA ILE A 52 -8.16 9.11 -1.55
C ILE A 52 -9.21 8.86 -0.48
N THR A 53 -8.91 7.97 0.47
CA THR A 53 -9.84 7.65 1.56
C THR A 53 -9.72 8.60 2.76
N GLY A 54 -8.93 9.67 2.65
CA GLY A 54 -8.80 10.67 3.69
C GLY A 54 -7.84 10.31 4.80
N ARG A 55 -7.10 9.24 4.65
CA ARG A 55 -6.15 8.77 5.68
C ARG A 55 -4.75 9.30 5.38
N TYR A 56 -4.59 10.60 5.57
CA TYR A 56 -3.37 11.32 5.16
C TYR A 56 -2.13 10.91 5.94
N GLU A 57 -2.28 10.59 7.22
CA GLU A 57 -1.15 10.16 8.03
C GLU A 57 -0.61 8.81 7.53
N ASP A 58 -1.50 7.88 7.25
CA ASP A 58 -1.12 6.58 6.71
C ASP A 58 -0.50 6.72 5.33
N ALA A 59 -1.03 7.63 4.51
CA ALA A 59 -0.48 7.91 3.20
C ALA A 59 0.95 8.43 3.30
N ARG A 60 1.18 9.36 4.23
CA ARG A 60 2.52 9.92 4.45
C ARG A 60 3.48 8.84 4.94
N ASP A 61 3.04 8.00 5.87
CA ASP A 61 3.88 6.93 6.40
C ASP A 61 4.28 5.95 5.30
N SER A 62 3.35 5.61 4.41
CA SER A 62 3.64 4.72 3.29
C SER A 62 4.66 5.33 2.33
N LEU A 63 4.54 6.64 2.07
CA LEU A 63 5.52 7.34 1.23
C LEU A 63 6.89 7.38 1.87
N LEU A 64 6.95 7.58 3.18
CA LEU A 64 8.22 7.57 3.90
C LEU A 64 8.89 6.20 3.82
N LEU A 65 8.12 5.13 3.93
CA LEU A 65 8.65 3.77 3.76
C LEU A 65 9.19 3.56 2.36
N ALA A 66 8.49 4.05 1.35
CA ALA A 66 8.93 3.93 -0.04
C ALA A 66 10.23 4.72 -0.27
N ASP A 67 10.33 5.90 0.30
CA ASP A 67 11.50 6.75 0.17
C ASP A 67 12.73 6.10 0.81
N VAL A 68 12.57 5.59 2.03
CA VAL A 68 13.66 4.90 2.74
C VAL A 68 14.10 3.65 2.00
N GLY A 69 13.16 2.97 1.34
CA GLY A 69 13.44 1.75 0.61
C GLY A 69 14.07 1.96 -0.76
N THR A 70 14.19 3.19 -1.23
CA THR A 70 14.72 3.48 -2.56
C THR A 70 16.24 3.58 -2.52
N PRO A 71 16.96 2.58 -3.07
CA PRO A 71 18.41 2.60 -3.05
C PRO A 71 18.95 3.73 -3.94
N GLY A 72 19.94 4.46 -3.43
CA GLY A 72 20.56 5.51 -4.18
C GLY A 72 19.69 6.69 -4.50
N GLY A 73 18.46 6.67 -4.02
CA GLY A 73 17.52 7.75 -4.24
C GLY A 73 17.83 8.98 -3.40
N GLY A 74 18.90 8.89 -2.78
CA GLY A 74 19.35 10.00 -1.92
C GLY A 74 19.43 11.18 -2.75
#